data_15374cef3234b18799c250f612743c27
#
_entry.id   15374cef3234b18799c250f612743c27
#
_cell.length_a   1.000
_cell.length_b   1.000
_cell.length_c   1.000
_cell.angle_alpha   90.00
_cell.angle_beta   90.00
_cell.angle_gamma   90.00
#
_symmetry.space_group_name_H-M   'P 1'
#
loop_
_entity.id
_entity.type
_entity.pdbx_description
1 polymer ?
#
loop_
_entity_poly.entity_id
_entity_poly.type
_entity_poly.pdbx_seq_one_letter_code
_entity_poly.pdbx_strand_id
1 'polypeptide(L)'
;MSDELIKVKNVSKNFRLYHEKRTSIFEAVASILNRKPYFENLLVLNDISFSLKKGEAIGILGRNGSGKTTLLRIISKIYKPDSGSVDVNGTLVPLLALGLGFHPELTAVSNIFQSSILLGMSKQEISEKVDDVIKFAELEKFADTKVKNFSQGMLMRLAFSTAVQVNPDILLLDEVVAVGDLNFQKKCYQTIKDFKTKGKSILLVSHSISDIQSVCDRAIFLNKGKIVKIGPVDDVISEYQNYMKSQE
;
A
#
# COMPACT_ATOMS: atom_id res chain seq x y z
N MET A 1 -10.62 -21.77 -13.67
CA MET A 1 -10.40 -20.83 -12.55
C MET A 1 -9.94 -19.52 -13.16
N SER A 2 -10.49 -18.39 -12.79
CA SER A 2 -10.07 -17.10 -13.36
C SER A 2 -8.63 -16.81 -12.98
N ASP A 3 -7.80 -16.46 -13.95
CA ASP A 3 -6.38 -16.13 -13.79
C ASP A 3 -6.19 -14.75 -13.07
N GLU A 4 -7.31 -14.13 -12.70
CA GLU A 4 -7.36 -12.82 -12.05
C GLU A 4 -7.27 -12.97 -10.52
N LEU A 5 -6.22 -12.43 -9.93
CA LEU A 5 -6.03 -12.40 -8.47
C LEU A 5 -6.67 -11.16 -7.83
N ILE A 6 -6.66 -10.01 -8.51
CA ILE A 6 -7.43 -8.84 -8.09
C ILE A 6 -8.36 -8.44 -9.22
N LYS A 7 -9.62 -8.16 -8.88
CA LYS A 7 -10.60 -7.61 -9.80
C LYS A 7 -11.31 -6.44 -9.16
N VAL A 8 -11.10 -5.25 -9.72
CA VAL A 8 -11.73 -3.98 -9.31
C VAL A 8 -12.78 -3.63 -10.35
N LYS A 9 -14.04 -3.42 -9.92
CA LYS A 9 -15.17 -3.11 -10.81
C LYS A 9 -15.90 -1.87 -10.34
N ASN A 10 -15.89 -0.81 -11.15
CA ASN A 10 -16.65 0.45 -11.00
C ASN A 10 -16.55 1.04 -9.59
N VAL A 11 -15.35 0.96 -9.00
CA VAL A 11 -15.11 1.40 -7.61
C VAL A 11 -15.09 2.92 -7.52
N SER A 12 -15.95 3.46 -6.66
CA SER A 12 -15.94 4.88 -6.29
C SER A 12 -15.83 5.04 -4.78
N LYS A 13 -15.19 6.14 -4.35
CA LYS A 13 -15.01 6.47 -2.93
C LYS A 13 -15.13 7.96 -2.69
N ASN A 14 -16.02 8.33 -1.76
CA ASN A 14 -16.20 9.68 -1.25
C ASN A 14 -15.75 9.75 0.21
N PHE A 15 -15.17 10.88 0.60
CA PHE A 15 -14.94 11.23 1.99
C PHE A 15 -15.70 12.51 2.32
N ARG A 16 -16.19 12.58 3.56
CA ARG A 16 -16.80 13.80 4.10
C ARG A 16 -15.72 14.60 4.79
N LEU A 17 -15.41 15.77 4.26
CA LEU A 17 -14.55 16.75 4.93
C LEU A 17 -15.44 17.62 5.83
N TYR A 18 -15.25 17.47 7.13
CA TYR A 18 -15.91 18.33 8.10
C TYR A 18 -15.06 19.57 8.31
N HIS A 19 -15.64 20.74 8.04
CA HIS A 19 -15.00 22.01 8.43
C HIS A 19 -15.11 22.16 9.94
N GLU A 20 -14.09 22.76 10.58
CA GLU A 20 -14.01 22.90 12.04
C GLU A 20 -15.31 23.44 12.64
N LYS A 21 -15.70 22.86 13.79
CA LYS A 21 -16.84 23.35 14.57
C LYS A 21 -16.59 24.80 14.91
N ARG A 22 -17.45 25.68 14.43
CA ARG A 22 -17.48 27.08 14.86
C ARG A 22 -17.75 27.12 16.36
N THR A 23 -16.84 27.73 17.11
CA THR A 23 -16.88 27.75 18.58
C THR A 23 -17.80 28.82 19.14
N SER A 24 -18.42 29.65 18.29
CA SER A 24 -19.30 30.76 18.71
C SER A 24 -20.75 30.48 18.34
N ILE A 25 -21.65 30.69 19.33
CA ILE A 25 -23.12 30.61 19.17
C ILE A 25 -23.59 31.58 18.08
N PHE A 26 -22.96 32.75 17.94
CA PHE A 26 -23.27 33.74 16.90
C PHE A 26 -23.00 33.21 15.48
N GLU A 27 -21.90 32.44 15.28
CA GLU A 27 -21.57 31.83 14.00
C GLU A 27 -22.53 30.67 13.66
N ALA A 28 -23.04 29.95 14.66
CA ALA A 28 -24.02 28.90 14.47
C ALA A 28 -25.36 29.48 13.95
N VAL A 29 -25.83 30.60 14.49
CA VAL A 29 -27.04 31.27 14.02
C VAL A 29 -26.86 31.85 12.62
N ALA A 30 -25.72 32.48 12.32
CA ALA A 30 -25.41 33.00 10.99
C ALA A 30 -25.29 31.89 9.92
N SER A 31 -24.92 30.69 10.32
CA SER A 31 -24.78 29.54 9.38
C SER A 31 -26.16 28.97 8.98
N ILE A 32 -27.18 29.08 9.84
CA ILE A 32 -28.56 28.67 9.52
C ILE A 32 -29.12 29.58 8.44
N LEU A 33 -28.81 30.87 8.47
CA LEU A 33 -29.23 31.83 7.43
C LEU A 33 -28.48 31.63 6.10
N ASN A 34 -27.20 31.23 6.14
CA ASN A 34 -26.34 31.16 4.95
C ASN A 34 -26.29 29.79 4.27
N ARG A 35 -27.03 28.78 4.77
CA ARG A 35 -27.12 27.42 4.17
C ARG A 35 -25.78 26.79 3.73
N LYS A 36 -24.65 27.15 4.33
CA LYS A 36 -23.37 26.50 4.00
C LYS A 36 -23.37 25.07 4.57
N PRO A 37 -23.16 24.05 3.74
CA PRO A 37 -23.14 22.68 4.22
C PRO A 37 -22.02 22.49 5.25
N TYR A 38 -22.30 21.77 6.33
CA TYR A 38 -21.37 21.48 7.43
C TYR A 38 -20.21 20.56 6.98
N PHE A 39 -20.36 19.90 5.86
CA PHE A 39 -19.34 19.02 5.27
C PHE A 39 -19.31 19.21 3.74
N GLU A 40 -18.15 18.98 3.18
CA GLU A 40 -17.92 18.87 1.75
C GLU A 40 -17.68 17.41 1.38
N ASN A 41 -18.30 16.92 0.31
CA ASN A 41 -18.04 15.59 -0.22
C ASN A 41 -16.81 15.67 -1.15
N LEU A 42 -15.75 14.98 -0.77
CA LEU A 42 -14.55 14.83 -1.59
C LEU A 42 -14.61 13.48 -2.32
N LEU A 43 -14.90 13.51 -3.62
CA LEU A 43 -14.82 12.33 -4.49
C LEU A 43 -13.34 12.01 -4.77
N VAL A 44 -12.82 10.96 -4.12
CA VAL A 44 -11.40 10.58 -4.22
C VAL A 44 -11.17 9.53 -5.29
N LEU A 45 -12.11 8.60 -5.49
CA LEU A 45 -12.09 7.63 -6.58
C LEU A 45 -13.44 7.66 -7.31
N ASN A 46 -13.39 7.59 -8.64
CA ASN A 46 -14.55 7.71 -9.50
C ASN A 46 -14.49 6.67 -10.61
N ASP A 47 -15.27 5.61 -10.50
CA ASP A 47 -15.46 4.56 -11.51
C ASP A 47 -14.17 3.85 -11.92
N ILE A 48 -13.41 3.36 -10.94
CA ILE A 48 -12.15 2.64 -11.17
C ILE A 48 -12.43 1.18 -11.50
N SER A 49 -11.92 0.72 -12.63
CA SER A 49 -12.03 -0.69 -13.06
C SER A 49 -10.72 -1.17 -13.68
N PHE A 50 -10.16 -2.27 -13.13
CA PHE A 50 -9.02 -3.00 -13.69
C PHE A 50 -8.90 -4.38 -13.05
N SER A 51 -8.03 -5.24 -13.60
CA SER A 51 -7.67 -6.51 -12.99
C SER A 51 -6.16 -6.73 -12.96
N LEU A 52 -5.69 -7.50 -11.97
CA LEU A 52 -4.33 -8.01 -11.83
C LEU A 52 -4.36 -9.52 -11.99
N LYS A 53 -3.58 -10.03 -12.94
CA LYS A 53 -3.47 -11.48 -13.21
C LYS A 53 -2.39 -12.11 -12.34
N LYS A 54 -2.44 -13.43 -12.22
CA LYS A 54 -1.41 -14.22 -11.53
C LYS A 54 -0.03 -14.02 -12.21
N GLY A 55 0.98 -13.72 -11.42
CA GLY A 55 2.35 -13.46 -11.89
C GLY A 55 2.56 -12.09 -12.55
N GLU A 56 1.52 -11.27 -12.66
CA GLU A 56 1.59 -9.94 -13.24
C GLU A 56 2.03 -8.90 -12.20
N ALA A 57 2.81 -7.91 -12.62
CA ALA A 57 3.14 -6.73 -11.83
C ALA A 57 2.54 -5.47 -12.48
N ILE A 58 1.71 -4.74 -11.74
CA ILE A 58 1.11 -3.48 -12.19
C ILE A 58 1.62 -2.32 -11.35
N GLY A 59 2.09 -1.27 -12.04
CA GLY A 59 2.48 -0.01 -11.42
C GLY A 59 1.34 1.02 -11.44
N ILE A 60 1.18 1.80 -10.38
CA ILE A 60 0.23 2.91 -10.35
C ILE A 60 1.00 4.23 -10.25
N LEU A 61 0.89 5.04 -11.30
CA LEU A 61 1.45 6.39 -11.40
C LEU A 61 0.37 7.44 -11.16
N GLY A 62 0.76 8.60 -10.67
CA GLY A 62 -0.14 9.74 -10.50
C GLY A 62 0.38 10.74 -9.47
N ARG A 63 -0.10 11.99 -9.56
CA ARG A 63 0.27 13.06 -8.60
C ARG A 63 -0.20 12.74 -7.18
N ASN A 64 0.34 13.49 -6.20
CA ASN A 64 -0.17 13.45 -4.83
C ASN A 64 -1.66 13.85 -4.83
N GLY A 65 -2.46 13.12 -4.04
CA GLY A 65 -3.91 13.33 -3.99
C GLY A 65 -4.70 12.74 -5.17
N SER A 66 -4.08 11.99 -6.10
CA SER A 66 -4.81 11.34 -7.21
C SER A 66 -5.68 10.14 -6.79
N GLY A 67 -5.53 9.64 -5.54
CA GLY A 67 -6.31 8.51 -5.01
C GLY A 67 -5.55 7.19 -4.88
N LYS A 68 -4.25 7.13 -5.21
CA LYS A 68 -3.43 5.89 -5.20
C LYS A 68 -3.50 5.12 -3.88
N THR A 69 -3.14 5.78 -2.77
CA THR A 69 -3.18 5.17 -1.43
C THR A 69 -4.60 4.76 -1.00
N THR A 70 -5.61 5.54 -1.39
CA THR A 70 -7.03 5.19 -1.13
C THR A 70 -7.42 3.93 -1.88
N LEU A 71 -7.02 3.80 -3.14
CA LEU A 71 -7.26 2.61 -3.94
C LEU A 71 -6.59 1.37 -3.33
N LEU A 72 -5.33 1.47 -2.91
CA LEU A 72 -4.64 0.38 -2.23
C LEU A 72 -5.33 -0.01 -0.91
N ARG A 73 -5.80 0.96 -0.12
CA ARG A 73 -6.53 0.70 1.14
C ARG A 73 -7.87 0.01 0.89
N ILE A 74 -8.54 0.27 -0.23
CA ILE A 74 -9.76 -0.44 -0.61
C ILE A 74 -9.43 -1.87 -1.04
N ILE A 75 -8.39 -2.08 -1.84
CA ILE A 75 -7.95 -3.42 -2.26
C ILE A 75 -7.53 -4.25 -1.04
N SER A 76 -6.86 -3.64 -0.05
CA SER A 76 -6.48 -4.28 1.22
C SER A 76 -7.66 -4.47 2.18
N LYS A 77 -8.90 -4.13 1.79
CA LYS A 77 -10.12 -4.19 2.63
C LYS A 77 -10.05 -3.32 3.90
N ILE A 78 -9.12 -2.36 3.98
CA ILE A 78 -9.05 -1.35 5.06
C ILE A 78 -10.20 -0.34 4.91
N TYR A 79 -10.51 0.07 3.67
CA TYR A 79 -11.67 0.90 3.37
C TYR A 79 -12.68 0.12 2.54
N LYS A 80 -13.96 0.34 2.83
CA LYS A 80 -15.05 -0.13 1.98
C LYS A 80 -15.30 0.88 0.86
N PRO A 81 -15.46 0.47 -0.40
CA PRO A 81 -15.91 1.36 -1.47
C PRO A 81 -17.36 1.81 -1.23
N ASP A 82 -17.74 2.97 -1.76
CA ASP A 82 -19.11 3.47 -1.69
C ASP A 82 -19.96 2.91 -2.82
N SER A 83 -19.33 2.58 -3.97
CA SER A 83 -19.95 1.82 -5.06
C SER A 83 -18.92 0.91 -5.73
N GLY A 84 -19.41 -0.07 -6.48
CA GLY A 84 -18.56 -1.09 -7.12
C GLY A 84 -18.13 -2.21 -6.18
N SER A 85 -17.20 -3.05 -6.64
CA SER A 85 -16.68 -4.18 -5.87
C SER A 85 -15.19 -4.41 -6.10
N VAL A 86 -14.55 -5.04 -5.12
CA VAL A 86 -13.19 -5.54 -5.20
C VAL A 86 -13.16 -7.00 -4.76
N ASP A 87 -12.78 -7.86 -5.69
CA ASP A 87 -12.56 -9.28 -5.45
C ASP A 87 -11.06 -9.55 -5.38
N VAL A 88 -10.60 -10.24 -4.34
CA VAL A 88 -9.20 -10.62 -4.14
C VAL A 88 -9.15 -12.14 -3.89
N ASN A 89 -8.42 -12.83 -4.73
CA ASN A 89 -8.21 -14.28 -4.68
C ASN A 89 -6.76 -14.59 -4.35
N GLY A 90 -6.51 -15.24 -3.22
CA GLY A 90 -5.18 -15.55 -2.71
C GLY A 90 -4.76 -14.70 -1.52
N THR A 91 -3.56 -15.00 -0.99
CA THR A 91 -2.98 -14.30 0.16
C THR A 91 -2.39 -12.97 -0.27
N LEU A 92 -2.92 -11.87 0.28
CA LEU A 92 -2.50 -10.52 -0.01
C LEU A 92 -1.78 -9.92 1.21
N VAL A 93 -0.56 -9.44 1.01
CA VAL A 93 0.20 -8.71 2.04
C VAL A 93 0.39 -7.25 1.63
N PRO A 94 -0.25 -6.31 2.36
CA PRO A 94 -0.06 -4.89 2.12
C PRO A 94 1.16 -4.38 2.88
N LEU A 95 2.18 -3.88 2.19
CA LEU A 95 3.28 -3.13 2.81
C LEU A 95 2.93 -1.65 3.06
N LEU A 96 1.64 -1.30 3.00
CA LEU A 96 1.09 0.03 3.29
C LEU A 96 1.19 0.43 4.76
N ALA A 97 1.21 -0.56 5.62
CA ALA A 97 1.20 -0.41 7.07
C ALA A 97 2.27 -1.34 7.67
N LEU A 98 3.52 -1.07 7.29
CA LEU A 98 4.65 -1.78 7.88
C LEU A 98 4.61 -1.66 9.40
N GLY A 99 4.74 -2.81 10.10
CA GLY A 99 4.60 -2.88 11.55
C GLY A 99 3.15 -2.97 12.04
N LEU A 100 2.18 -3.28 11.15
CA LEU A 100 0.81 -3.57 11.56
C LEU A 100 0.79 -4.68 12.63
N GLY A 101 0.14 -4.37 13.75
CA GLY A 101 0.08 -5.28 14.90
C GLY A 101 1.32 -5.26 15.79
N PHE A 102 2.33 -4.43 15.52
CA PHE A 102 3.47 -4.29 16.41
C PHE A 102 3.05 -3.61 17.73
N HIS A 103 3.43 -4.23 18.84
CA HIS A 103 3.18 -3.70 20.17
C HIS A 103 4.48 -3.22 20.82
N PRO A 104 4.58 -1.95 21.23
CA PRO A 104 5.82 -1.35 21.73
C PRO A 104 6.46 -2.10 22.91
N GLU A 105 5.65 -2.69 23.80
CA GLU A 105 6.13 -3.40 24.98
C GLU A 105 6.56 -4.85 24.71
N LEU A 106 6.35 -5.39 23.53
CA LEU A 106 6.78 -6.73 23.15
C LEU A 106 8.18 -6.70 22.53
N THR A 107 8.89 -7.82 22.61
CA THR A 107 10.19 -8.02 21.95
C THR A 107 10.05 -8.10 20.43
N ALA A 108 11.17 -8.02 19.68
CA ALA A 108 11.17 -8.21 18.24
C ALA A 108 10.57 -9.57 17.87
N VAL A 109 11.02 -10.65 18.49
CA VAL A 109 10.49 -12.01 18.26
C VAL A 109 8.98 -12.07 18.52
N SER A 110 8.50 -11.54 19.65
CA SER A 110 7.06 -11.54 19.95
C SER A 110 6.25 -10.75 18.92
N ASN A 111 6.77 -9.63 18.43
CA ASN A 111 6.13 -8.83 17.37
C ASN A 111 6.11 -9.56 16.03
N ILE A 112 7.16 -10.31 15.67
CA ILE A 112 7.16 -11.17 14.49
C ILE A 112 6.00 -12.17 14.57
N PHE A 113 5.87 -12.88 15.70
CA PHE A 113 4.77 -13.82 15.90
C PHE A 113 3.41 -13.15 15.75
N GLN A 114 3.19 -12.04 16.45
CA GLN A 114 1.91 -11.33 16.42
C GLN A 114 1.54 -10.84 15.02
N SER A 115 2.47 -10.19 14.34
CA SER A 115 2.24 -9.66 12.99
C SER A 115 2.04 -10.79 11.96
N SER A 116 2.85 -11.86 12.02
CA SER A 116 2.73 -12.99 11.10
C SER A 116 1.41 -13.74 11.25
N ILE A 117 0.88 -13.88 12.49
CA ILE A 117 -0.46 -14.44 12.73
C ILE A 117 -1.53 -13.56 12.07
N LEU A 118 -1.44 -12.24 12.20
CA LEU A 118 -2.37 -11.31 11.55
C LEU A 118 -2.32 -11.38 10.02
N LEU A 119 -1.15 -11.74 9.48
CA LEU A 119 -0.95 -11.97 8.04
C LEU A 119 -1.33 -13.39 7.60
N GLY A 120 -1.85 -14.22 8.50
CA GLY A 120 -2.42 -15.53 8.21
C GLY A 120 -1.47 -16.73 8.33
N MET A 121 -0.27 -16.56 8.90
CA MET A 121 0.64 -17.68 9.16
C MET A 121 0.24 -18.46 10.39
N SER A 122 0.46 -19.77 10.38
CA SER A 122 0.37 -20.63 11.57
C SER A 122 1.57 -20.42 12.52
N LYS A 123 1.39 -20.75 13.81
CA LYS A 123 2.48 -20.66 14.80
C LYS A 123 3.68 -21.53 14.42
N GLN A 124 3.44 -22.69 13.81
CA GLN A 124 4.52 -23.58 13.37
C GLN A 124 5.35 -22.94 12.26
N GLU A 125 4.71 -22.42 11.20
CA GLU A 125 5.40 -21.73 10.10
C GLU A 125 6.21 -20.53 10.59
N ILE A 126 5.70 -19.80 11.59
CA ILE A 126 6.42 -18.65 12.16
C ILE A 126 7.65 -19.12 12.93
N SER A 127 7.53 -20.19 13.74
CA SER A 127 8.65 -20.74 14.51
C SER A 127 9.81 -21.20 13.60
N GLU A 128 9.50 -21.72 12.42
CA GLU A 128 10.49 -22.14 11.44
C GLU A 128 11.19 -20.97 10.73
N LYS A 129 10.57 -19.78 10.72
CA LYS A 129 11.04 -18.60 9.96
C LYS A 129 11.53 -17.44 10.83
N VAL A 130 11.29 -17.46 12.14
CA VAL A 130 11.58 -16.31 13.00
C VAL A 130 13.05 -15.90 12.94
N ASP A 131 13.97 -16.87 12.92
CA ASP A 131 15.42 -16.62 12.84
C ASP A 131 15.80 -16.01 11.48
N ASP A 132 15.18 -16.45 10.39
CA ASP A 132 15.37 -15.87 9.05
C ASP A 132 14.87 -14.44 8.99
N VAL A 133 13.74 -14.12 9.63
CA VAL A 133 13.22 -12.75 9.75
C VAL A 133 14.22 -11.85 10.47
N ILE A 134 14.70 -12.28 11.65
CA ILE A 134 15.67 -11.52 12.45
C ILE A 134 16.97 -11.30 11.67
N LYS A 135 17.50 -12.35 11.04
CA LYS A 135 18.71 -12.27 10.20
C LYS A 135 18.52 -11.36 8.99
N PHE A 136 17.36 -11.46 8.32
CA PHE A 136 17.07 -10.58 7.21
C PHE A 136 17.01 -9.11 7.64
N ALA A 137 16.41 -8.83 8.81
CA ALA A 137 16.33 -7.50 9.41
C ALA A 137 17.69 -6.98 9.92
N GLU A 138 18.71 -7.86 10.08
CA GLU A 138 20.01 -7.59 10.70
C GLU A 138 19.85 -7.10 12.15
N LEU A 139 19.00 -7.81 12.90
CA LEU A 139 18.61 -7.46 14.28
C LEU A 139 18.92 -8.58 15.28
N GLU A 140 19.91 -9.45 14.98
CA GLU A 140 20.24 -10.63 15.81
C GLU A 140 20.54 -10.25 17.27
N LYS A 141 21.25 -9.15 17.49
CA LYS A 141 21.58 -8.65 18.84
C LYS A 141 20.39 -8.04 19.58
N PHE A 142 19.28 -7.82 18.90
CA PHE A 142 18.11 -7.13 19.42
C PHE A 142 16.83 -7.99 19.41
N ALA A 143 16.97 -9.29 19.15
CA ALA A 143 15.84 -10.22 19.03
C ALA A 143 14.92 -10.21 20.27
N ASP A 144 15.51 -10.17 21.46
CA ASP A 144 14.81 -10.14 22.76
C ASP A 144 14.57 -8.72 23.30
N THR A 145 14.87 -7.69 22.50
CA THR A 145 14.70 -6.29 22.90
C THR A 145 13.28 -5.83 22.55
N LYS A 146 12.65 -5.09 23.47
CA LYS A 146 11.34 -4.46 23.25
C LYS A 146 11.44 -3.43 22.13
N VAL A 147 10.50 -3.46 21.17
CA VAL A 147 10.55 -2.60 19.98
C VAL A 147 10.35 -1.11 20.27
N LYS A 148 9.85 -0.74 21.47
CA LYS A 148 9.84 0.68 21.90
C LYS A 148 11.24 1.30 21.98
N ASN A 149 12.28 0.48 22.12
CA ASN A 149 13.67 0.89 22.18
C ASN A 149 14.34 0.91 20.79
N PHE A 150 13.60 0.58 19.72
CA PHE A 150 14.11 0.56 18.37
C PHE A 150 14.11 1.97 17.77
N SER A 151 15.12 2.24 16.93
CA SER A 151 15.02 3.37 16.01
C SER A 151 13.92 3.11 14.98
N GLN A 152 13.43 4.17 14.33
CA GLN A 152 12.45 4.03 13.25
C GLN A 152 12.98 3.11 12.13
N GLY A 153 14.27 3.20 11.80
CA GLY A 153 14.91 2.32 10.82
C GLY A 153 14.88 0.85 11.23
N MET A 154 15.22 0.53 12.48
CA MET A 154 15.15 -0.85 13.00
C MET A 154 13.72 -1.40 12.96
N LEU A 155 12.75 -0.57 13.37
CA LEU A 155 11.34 -0.95 13.35
C LEU A 155 10.87 -1.29 11.94
N MET A 156 11.21 -0.45 10.97
CA MET A 156 10.84 -0.63 9.56
C MET A 156 11.54 -1.83 8.93
N ARG A 157 12.82 -2.09 9.27
CA ARG A 157 13.57 -3.29 8.84
C ARG A 157 12.89 -4.55 9.36
N LEU A 158 12.53 -4.60 10.64
CA LEU A 158 11.80 -5.73 11.24
C LEU A 158 10.45 -5.95 10.54
N ALA A 159 9.68 -4.88 10.33
CA ALA A 159 8.36 -4.94 9.74
C ALA A 159 8.38 -5.45 8.28
N PHE A 160 9.31 -4.93 7.46
CA PHE A 160 9.50 -5.41 6.09
C PHE A 160 9.91 -6.88 6.07
N SER A 161 10.91 -7.25 6.89
CA SER A 161 11.41 -8.62 6.99
C SER A 161 10.31 -9.61 7.36
N THR A 162 9.46 -9.25 8.32
CA THR A 162 8.31 -10.05 8.72
C THR A 162 7.32 -10.23 7.57
N ALA A 163 6.97 -9.14 6.88
CA ALA A 163 5.97 -9.17 5.82
C ALA A 163 6.41 -10.00 4.60
N VAL A 164 7.68 -9.95 4.21
CA VAL A 164 8.16 -10.71 3.04
C VAL A 164 8.31 -12.20 3.32
N GLN A 165 8.45 -12.62 4.57
CA GLN A 165 8.54 -14.04 4.93
C GLN A 165 7.19 -14.77 4.92
N VAL A 166 6.07 -14.05 4.86
CA VAL A 166 4.74 -14.64 4.69
C VAL A 166 4.58 -15.34 3.32
N ASN A 167 5.42 -15.01 2.34
CA ASN A 167 5.36 -15.56 0.98
C ASN A 167 3.97 -15.42 0.31
N PRO A 168 3.40 -14.20 0.24
CA PRO A 168 2.05 -13.98 -0.29
C PRO A 168 1.93 -14.31 -1.78
N ASP A 169 0.67 -14.44 -2.26
CA ASP A 169 0.37 -14.50 -3.70
C ASP A 169 0.40 -13.12 -4.34
N ILE A 170 0.05 -12.09 -3.54
CA ILE A 170 -0.06 -10.70 -3.98
C ILE A 170 0.67 -9.80 -2.98
N LEU A 171 1.59 -8.98 -3.49
CA LEU A 171 2.29 -7.96 -2.71
C LEU A 171 1.79 -6.57 -3.10
N LEU A 172 1.25 -5.81 -2.14
CA LEU A 172 0.89 -4.41 -2.34
C LEU A 172 1.97 -3.50 -1.76
N LEU A 173 2.51 -2.64 -2.61
CA LEU A 173 3.60 -1.72 -2.28
C LEU A 173 3.13 -0.27 -2.45
N ASP A 174 3.31 0.58 -1.42
CA ASP A 174 3.03 2.02 -1.47
C ASP A 174 4.30 2.79 -1.11
N GLU A 175 5.07 3.24 -2.09
CA GLU A 175 6.26 4.11 -1.94
C GLU A 175 7.29 3.71 -0.85
N VAL A 176 6.96 2.72 -0.01
CA VAL A 176 7.62 2.37 1.25
C VAL A 176 8.82 1.43 1.05
N VAL A 177 9.32 1.26 -0.18
CA VAL A 177 10.51 0.43 -0.40
C VAL A 177 11.80 1.11 0.07
N ALA A 178 11.72 2.42 0.36
CA ALA A 178 12.81 3.21 0.94
C ALA A 178 12.93 3.00 2.46
N VAL A 179 13.04 1.74 2.92
CA VAL A 179 13.13 1.37 4.34
C VAL A 179 14.59 1.21 4.75
N GLY A 180 14.96 1.78 5.89
CA GLY A 180 16.32 1.65 6.44
C GLY A 180 17.36 2.46 5.66
N ASP A 181 18.60 2.00 5.70
CA ASP A 181 19.71 2.60 4.96
C ASP A 181 19.76 2.13 3.49
N LEU A 182 20.66 2.72 2.69
CA LEU A 182 20.81 2.41 1.26
C LEU A 182 21.08 0.93 0.97
N ASN A 183 21.79 0.22 1.86
CA ASN A 183 22.08 -1.19 1.65
C ASN A 183 20.84 -2.04 1.89
N PHE A 184 20.07 -1.72 2.94
CA PHE A 184 18.83 -2.41 3.21
C PHE A 184 17.76 -2.12 2.14
N GLN A 185 17.71 -0.89 1.62
CA GLN A 185 16.84 -0.55 0.48
C GLN A 185 17.15 -1.42 -0.75
N LYS A 186 18.43 -1.58 -1.11
CA LYS A 186 18.83 -2.48 -2.21
C LYS A 186 18.36 -3.92 -1.98
N LYS A 187 18.49 -4.41 -0.74
CA LYS A 187 18.00 -5.75 -0.34
C LYS A 187 16.48 -5.87 -0.48
N CYS A 188 15.72 -4.84 -0.10
CA CYS A 188 14.27 -4.79 -0.30
C CYS A 188 13.90 -4.85 -1.78
N TYR A 189 14.54 -4.02 -2.62
CA TYR A 189 14.31 -4.03 -4.08
C TYR A 189 14.65 -5.37 -4.72
N GLN A 190 15.75 -5.99 -4.32
CA GLN A 190 16.11 -7.33 -4.84
C GLN A 190 15.04 -8.35 -4.42
N THR A 191 14.59 -8.32 -3.18
CA THR A 191 13.53 -9.21 -2.70
C THR A 191 12.23 -9.05 -3.52
N ILE A 192 11.83 -7.83 -3.85
CA ILE A 192 10.65 -7.57 -4.69
C ILE A 192 10.83 -8.16 -6.10
N LYS A 193 12.01 -7.99 -6.70
CA LYS A 193 12.32 -8.61 -8.00
C LYS A 193 12.27 -10.13 -7.93
N ASP A 194 12.80 -10.72 -6.84
CA ASP A 194 12.75 -12.16 -6.62
C ASP A 194 11.32 -12.68 -6.45
N PHE A 195 10.43 -11.89 -5.83
CA PHE A 195 9.00 -12.20 -5.79
C PHE A 195 8.40 -12.31 -7.19
N LYS A 196 8.70 -11.34 -8.06
CA LYS A 196 8.24 -11.36 -9.45
C LYS A 196 8.77 -12.58 -10.20
N THR A 197 10.07 -12.88 -10.10
CA THR A 197 10.67 -14.04 -10.78
C THR A 197 10.11 -15.38 -10.31
N LYS A 198 9.61 -15.44 -9.06
CA LYS A 198 8.89 -16.60 -8.50
C LYS A 198 7.41 -16.66 -8.93
N GLY A 199 6.96 -15.82 -9.86
CA GLY A 199 5.59 -15.80 -10.36
C GLY A 199 4.56 -15.24 -9.39
N LYS A 200 4.98 -14.44 -8.39
CA LYS A 200 4.09 -13.71 -7.50
C LYS A 200 3.59 -12.43 -8.16
N SER A 201 2.40 -11.98 -7.78
CA SER A 201 1.80 -10.77 -8.35
C SER A 201 2.10 -9.55 -7.49
N ILE A 202 2.30 -8.41 -8.14
CA ILE A 202 2.70 -7.17 -7.48
C ILE A 202 1.80 -6.02 -7.93
N LEU A 203 1.31 -5.24 -6.97
CA LEU A 203 0.70 -3.94 -7.25
C LEU A 203 1.56 -2.88 -6.56
N LEU A 204 2.27 -2.08 -7.37
CA LEU A 204 3.25 -1.10 -6.92
C LEU A 204 2.75 0.32 -7.14
N VAL A 205 2.65 1.11 -6.09
CA VAL A 205 2.54 2.57 -6.18
C VAL A 205 3.92 3.17 -5.99
N SER A 206 4.40 3.95 -6.94
CA SER A 206 5.68 4.66 -6.85
C SER A 206 5.62 5.98 -7.59
N HIS A 207 6.34 6.98 -7.09
CA HIS A 207 6.64 8.21 -7.81
C HIS A 207 7.87 8.07 -8.73
N SER A 208 8.66 7.02 -8.52
CA SER A 208 9.84 6.72 -9.32
C SER A 208 9.43 5.95 -10.58
N ILE A 209 9.59 6.60 -11.73
CA ILE A 209 9.37 5.97 -13.04
C ILE A 209 10.29 4.77 -13.22
N SER A 210 11.55 4.88 -12.77
CA SER A 210 12.54 3.80 -12.87
C SER A 210 12.14 2.55 -12.09
N ASP A 211 11.48 2.70 -10.93
CA ASP A 211 10.99 1.56 -10.15
C ASP A 211 9.87 0.83 -10.90
N ILE A 212 8.91 1.60 -11.44
CA ILE A 212 7.82 1.05 -12.25
C ILE A 212 8.37 0.30 -13.47
N GLN A 213 9.32 0.91 -14.22
CA GLN A 213 9.93 0.26 -15.38
C GLN A 213 10.72 -1.01 -15.04
N SER A 214 11.35 -1.05 -13.85
CA SER A 214 12.18 -2.19 -13.46
C SER A 214 11.40 -3.40 -12.95
N VAL A 215 10.16 -3.19 -12.47
CA VAL A 215 9.37 -4.23 -11.80
C VAL A 215 8.09 -4.58 -12.55
N CYS A 216 7.41 -3.60 -13.16
CA CYS A 216 6.04 -3.77 -13.64
C CYS A 216 5.95 -4.18 -15.11
N ASP A 217 4.93 -4.96 -15.45
CA ASP A 217 4.60 -5.36 -16.83
C ASP A 217 3.63 -4.37 -17.46
N ARG A 218 2.71 -3.85 -16.65
CA ARG A 218 1.72 -2.85 -17.02
C ARG A 218 1.71 -1.72 -16.02
N ALA A 219 1.15 -0.58 -16.43
CA ALA A 219 0.95 0.53 -15.53
C ALA A 219 -0.46 1.12 -15.65
N ILE A 220 -0.85 1.88 -14.63
CA ILE A 220 -2.08 2.66 -14.54
C ILE A 220 -1.67 4.10 -14.25
N PHE A 221 -2.08 5.04 -15.09
CA PHE A 221 -2.02 6.45 -14.75
C PHE A 221 -3.33 6.88 -14.11
N LEU A 222 -3.27 7.20 -12.80
CA LEU A 222 -4.40 7.66 -12.01
C LEU A 222 -4.31 9.18 -11.81
N ASN A 223 -5.35 9.91 -12.21
CA ASN A 223 -5.43 11.35 -12.02
C ASN A 223 -6.82 11.78 -11.54
N LYS A 224 -6.86 12.59 -10.47
CA LYS A 224 -8.12 13.11 -9.88
C LYS A 224 -9.17 12.01 -9.70
N GLY A 225 -8.76 10.86 -9.20
CA GLY A 225 -9.62 9.72 -8.91
C GLY A 225 -10.10 8.92 -10.14
N LYS A 226 -9.57 9.15 -11.34
CA LYS A 226 -9.93 8.41 -12.56
C LYS A 226 -8.70 7.78 -13.20
N ILE A 227 -8.89 6.62 -13.83
CA ILE A 227 -7.88 6.03 -14.71
C ILE A 227 -7.87 6.84 -16.01
N VAL A 228 -6.73 7.49 -16.30
CA VAL A 228 -6.50 8.20 -17.56
C VAL A 228 -6.02 7.24 -18.62
N LYS A 229 -5.08 6.36 -18.25
CA LYS A 229 -4.53 5.34 -19.15
C LYS A 229 -4.14 4.09 -18.36
N ILE A 230 -4.33 2.94 -18.97
CA ILE A 230 -3.88 1.62 -18.49
C ILE A 230 -3.32 0.84 -19.66
N GLY A 231 -2.17 0.21 -19.51
CA GLY A 231 -1.53 -0.55 -20.59
C GLY A 231 -0.07 -0.87 -20.30
N PRO A 232 0.74 -1.16 -21.35
CA PRO A 232 2.18 -1.36 -21.24
C PRO A 232 2.85 -0.18 -20.52
N VAL A 233 3.90 -0.49 -19.75
CA VAL A 233 4.56 0.50 -18.87
C VAL A 233 5.00 1.74 -19.64
N ASP A 234 5.69 1.58 -20.77
CA ASP A 234 6.26 2.71 -21.54
C ASP A 234 5.19 3.64 -22.11
N ASP A 235 4.05 3.07 -22.56
CA ASP A 235 2.92 3.85 -23.09
C ASP A 235 2.29 4.72 -22.01
N VAL A 236 2.15 4.17 -20.80
CA VAL A 236 1.54 4.88 -19.66
C VAL A 236 2.48 5.93 -19.11
N ILE A 237 3.79 5.64 -19.05
CA ILE A 237 4.81 6.61 -18.63
C ILE A 237 4.86 7.79 -19.59
N SER A 238 4.85 7.53 -20.91
CA SER A 238 4.83 8.59 -21.92
C SER A 238 3.63 9.52 -21.74
N GLU A 239 2.45 8.97 -21.50
CA GLU A 239 1.23 9.74 -21.22
C GLU A 239 1.35 10.56 -19.93
N TYR A 240 1.86 9.95 -18.86
CA TYR A 240 2.09 10.63 -17.60
C TYR A 240 3.07 11.80 -17.74
N GLN A 241 4.19 11.61 -18.46
CA GLN A 241 5.18 12.67 -18.70
C GLN A 241 4.62 13.81 -19.54
N ASN A 242 3.84 13.51 -20.61
CA ASN A 242 3.17 14.51 -21.42
C ASN A 242 2.18 15.32 -20.58
N TYR A 243 1.40 14.66 -19.73
CA TYR A 243 0.49 15.33 -18.82
C TYR A 243 1.25 16.25 -17.85
N MET A 244 2.39 15.80 -17.28
CA MET A 244 3.17 16.64 -16.36
C MET A 244 3.70 17.90 -17.04
N LYS A 245 4.23 17.80 -18.27
CA LYS A 245 4.68 18.95 -19.06
C LYS A 245 3.57 19.95 -19.40
N SER A 246 2.33 19.48 -19.56
CA SER A 246 1.17 20.35 -19.86
C SER A 246 0.65 21.13 -18.63
N GLN A 247 1.15 20.83 -17.44
CA GLN A 247 0.76 21.48 -16.17
C GLN A 247 1.80 22.50 -15.66
N GLU A 248 2.96 22.55 -16.32
CA GLU A 248 4.00 23.59 -16.14
C GLU A 248 3.68 24.81 -17.02
#